data_9c1c81f52c5eac67ec29362f2e5ee85d
#
_entry.id   9c1c81f52c5eac67ec29362f2e5ee85d
#
_cell.length_a   1.000
_cell.length_b   1.000
_cell.length_c   1.000
_cell.angle_alpha   90.00
_cell.angle_beta   90.00
_cell.angle_gamma   90.00
#
_symmetry.space_group_name_H-M   'P 1'
#
loop_
_entity.id
_entity.type
_entity.pdbx_description
1 polymer ?
#
loop_
_entity_poly.entity_id
_entity_poly.type
_entity_poly.pdbx_seq_one_letter_code
_entity_poly.pdbx_strand_id
1 'polypeptide(L)'
;MKIACLGGGPAGLYFAISMKLRDVSHDITVFERNRPDDTFGWGVVLSDDALAQVKENDPVSYQSIVNEFAYWDDIAVVKDGQRQVSSGHGFCGIGRMQLLQVLYARAQELGVHLQFQSEVDDTQSLMNEYDLVVASDGLNSKSRNQFAHVFK
;
A
#
# COMPACT_ATOMS: atom_id res chain seq x y z
N MET A 1 4.11 10.85 18.06
CA MET A 1 3.16 11.62 17.20
C MET A 1 1.88 10.82 17.04
N LYS A 2 0.76 11.51 16.95
CA LYS A 2 -0.53 10.94 16.57
C LYS A 2 -0.74 11.12 15.06
N ILE A 3 -0.83 10.04 14.30
CA ILE A 3 -0.80 10.05 12.84
C ILE A 3 -2.08 9.41 12.29
N ALA A 4 -2.74 10.07 11.34
CA ALA A 4 -3.85 9.52 10.56
C ALA A 4 -3.39 9.20 9.14
N CYS A 5 -3.66 7.99 8.65
CA CYS A 5 -3.49 7.61 7.24
C CYS A 5 -4.88 7.41 6.63
N LEU A 6 -5.20 8.15 5.59
CA LEU A 6 -6.46 8.04 4.87
C LEU A 6 -6.28 7.11 3.67
N GLY A 7 -6.88 5.92 3.76
CA GLY A 7 -6.77 4.83 2.80
C GLY A 7 -5.87 3.69 3.28
N GLY A 8 -6.45 2.50 3.43
CA GLY A 8 -5.80 1.24 3.79
C GLY A 8 -5.24 0.47 2.58
N GLY A 9 -4.89 1.17 1.51
CA GLY A 9 -4.14 0.63 0.39
C GLY A 9 -2.66 0.43 0.69
N PRO A 10 -1.88 -0.17 -0.23
CA PRO A 10 -0.46 -0.45 0.00
C PRO A 10 0.36 0.77 0.44
N ALA A 11 0.07 1.96 -0.10
CA ALA A 11 0.80 3.17 0.24
C ALA A 11 0.59 3.60 1.69
N GLY A 12 -0.67 3.68 2.15
CA GLY A 12 -1.00 4.09 3.52
C GLY A 12 -0.53 3.07 4.56
N LEU A 13 -0.71 1.78 4.27
CA LEU A 13 -0.26 0.70 5.14
C LEU A 13 1.27 0.69 5.28
N TYR A 14 1.99 0.76 4.14
CA TYR A 14 3.44 0.70 4.19
C TYR A 14 4.06 1.95 4.80
N PHE A 15 3.42 3.11 4.62
CA PHE A 15 3.79 4.33 5.37
C PHE A 15 3.62 4.13 6.88
N ALA A 16 2.46 3.61 7.33
CA ALA A 16 2.19 3.37 8.74
C ALA A 16 3.19 2.37 9.36
N ILE A 17 3.49 1.27 8.65
CA ILE A 17 4.52 0.29 9.03
C ILE A 17 5.88 1.00 9.18
N SER A 18 6.29 1.76 8.16
CA SER A 18 7.58 2.46 8.16
C SER A 18 7.72 3.46 9.30
N MET A 19 6.64 4.16 9.65
CA MET A 19 6.65 5.09 10.80
C MET A 19 6.76 4.36 12.12
N LYS A 20 6.06 3.24 12.30
CA LYS A 20 6.17 2.40 13.51
C LYS A 20 7.56 1.79 13.68
N LEU A 21 8.22 1.41 12.60
CA LEU A 21 9.60 0.90 12.63
C LEU A 21 10.61 1.97 13.03
N ARG A 22 10.35 3.24 12.71
CA ARG A 22 11.20 4.36 13.11
C ARG A 22 11.03 4.74 14.58
N ASP A 23 9.79 4.72 15.05
CA ASP A 23 9.49 5.02 16.45
C ASP A 23 8.18 4.31 16.85
N VAL A 24 8.29 3.28 17.68
CA VAL A 24 7.18 2.47 18.18
C VAL A 24 6.17 3.28 18.99
N SER A 25 6.57 4.45 19.53
CA SER A 25 5.70 5.35 20.29
C SER A 25 4.67 6.11 19.45
N HIS A 26 4.80 6.09 18.12
CA HIS A 26 3.80 6.70 17.26
C HIS A 26 2.43 6.04 17.45
N ASP A 27 1.40 6.85 17.67
CA ASP A 27 0.00 6.43 17.67
C ASP A 27 -0.56 6.61 16.25
N ILE A 28 -0.75 5.50 15.53
CA ILE A 28 -1.10 5.54 14.11
C ILE A 28 -2.44 4.86 13.88
N THR A 29 -3.35 5.60 13.24
CA THR A 29 -4.64 5.08 12.77
C THR A 29 -4.71 5.12 11.25
N VAL A 30 -5.06 4.00 10.65
CA VAL A 30 -5.36 3.89 9.21
C VAL A 30 -6.87 3.79 9.04
N PHE A 31 -7.46 4.73 8.32
CA PHE A 31 -8.88 4.74 7.98
C PHE A 31 -9.08 4.15 6.58
N GLU A 32 -9.85 3.07 6.48
CA GLU A 32 -10.17 2.41 5.21
C GLU A 32 -11.69 2.33 5.04
N ARG A 33 -12.20 2.84 3.92
CA ARG A 33 -13.64 2.85 3.64
C ARG A 33 -14.24 1.48 3.32
N ASN A 34 -13.42 0.57 2.79
CA ASN A 34 -13.86 -0.77 2.41
C ASN A 34 -13.70 -1.75 3.58
N ARG A 35 -14.22 -2.95 3.39
CA ARG A 35 -13.97 -4.07 4.30
C ARG A 35 -12.56 -4.64 4.08
N PRO A 36 -12.00 -5.37 5.05
CA PRO A 36 -10.64 -5.93 4.94
C PRO A 36 -10.48 -6.97 3.82
N ASP A 37 -11.59 -7.56 3.39
CA ASP A 37 -11.67 -8.57 2.34
C ASP A 37 -12.05 -8.01 0.96
N ASP A 38 -12.34 -6.70 0.87
CA ASP A 38 -12.60 -6.03 -0.39
C ASP A 38 -11.29 -5.61 -1.07
N THR A 39 -11.16 -5.93 -2.36
CA THR A 39 -10.04 -5.43 -3.17
C THR A 39 -10.48 -5.13 -4.59
N PHE A 40 -9.82 -4.13 -5.19
CA PHE A 40 -10.04 -3.73 -6.58
C PHE A 40 -8.74 -3.91 -7.35
N GLY A 41 -8.81 -4.66 -8.44
CA GLY A 41 -7.65 -5.00 -9.28
C GLY A 41 -7.11 -6.41 -9.00
N TRP A 42 -6.19 -6.86 -9.86
CA TRP A 42 -5.77 -8.26 -9.93
C TRP A 42 -4.50 -8.53 -9.12
N GLY A 43 -3.48 -7.71 -9.35
CA GLY A 43 -2.18 -7.93 -8.76
C GLY A 43 -1.26 -6.73 -8.91
N VAL A 44 -0.08 -6.87 -8.32
CA VAL A 44 0.99 -5.88 -8.37
C VAL A 44 2.25 -6.57 -8.85
N VAL A 45 2.90 -5.98 -9.84
CA VAL A 45 4.25 -6.37 -10.27
C VAL A 45 5.22 -5.42 -9.59
N LEU A 46 6.23 -5.97 -8.94
CA LEU A 46 7.26 -5.21 -8.26
C LEU A 46 8.60 -5.36 -9.00
N SER A 47 9.35 -4.27 -9.08
CA SER A 47 10.72 -4.30 -9.57
C SER A 47 11.69 -4.74 -8.47
N ASP A 48 12.87 -5.22 -8.89
CA ASP A 48 13.94 -5.58 -7.96
C ASP A 48 14.33 -4.41 -7.05
N ASP A 49 14.35 -3.19 -7.60
CA ASP A 49 14.65 -1.97 -6.82
C ASP A 49 13.61 -1.70 -5.73
N ALA A 50 12.32 -1.85 -6.07
CA ALA A 50 11.24 -1.69 -5.08
C ALA A 50 11.34 -2.75 -3.98
N LEU A 51 11.64 -3.99 -4.35
CA LEU A 51 11.85 -5.08 -3.39
C LEU A 51 13.08 -4.86 -2.50
N ALA A 52 14.17 -4.35 -3.06
CA ALA A 52 15.37 -4.03 -2.29
C ALA A 52 15.07 -2.96 -1.23
N GLN A 53 14.30 -1.92 -1.56
CA GLN A 53 13.87 -0.89 -0.62
C GLN A 53 12.94 -1.45 0.48
N VAL A 54 12.01 -2.34 0.13
CA VAL A 54 11.17 -3.02 1.13
C VAL A 54 12.03 -3.85 2.07
N LYS A 55 13.00 -4.60 1.53
CA LYS A 55 13.91 -5.45 2.30
C LYS A 55 14.78 -4.64 3.28
N GLU A 56 15.26 -3.47 2.83
CA GLU A 56 16.07 -2.58 3.67
C GLU A 56 15.25 -1.95 4.80
N ASN A 57 14.02 -1.51 4.50
CA ASN A 57 13.16 -0.83 5.46
C ASN A 57 12.48 -1.81 6.44
N ASP A 58 11.95 -2.93 5.96
CA ASP A 58 11.28 -3.97 6.74
C ASP A 58 11.52 -5.38 6.17
N PRO A 59 12.58 -6.07 6.62
CA PRO A 59 12.89 -7.44 6.19
C PRO A 59 11.75 -8.43 6.44
N VAL A 60 10.90 -8.20 7.45
CA VAL A 60 9.76 -9.05 7.78
C VAL A 60 8.68 -8.96 6.71
N SER A 61 8.26 -7.73 6.36
CA SER A 61 7.34 -7.52 5.24
C SER A 61 7.91 -8.08 3.93
N TYR A 62 9.19 -7.84 3.65
CA TYR A 62 9.86 -8.38 2.47
C TYR A 62 9.72 -9.89 2.39
N GLN A 63 10.08 -10.62 3.46
CA GLN A 63 10.01 -12.07 3.44
C GLN A 63 8.59 -12.58 3.24
N SER A 64 7.61 -11.97 3.90
CA SER A 64 6.21 -12.34 3.77
C SER A 64 5.68 -12.10 2.35
N ILE A 65 6.07 -10.99 1.72
CA ILE A 65 5.69 -10.64 0.35
C ILE A 65 6.31 -11.63 -0.65
N VAL A 66 7.61 -11.93 -0.49
CA VAL A 66 8.36 -12.82 -1.41
C VAL A 66 7.82 -14.25 -1.35
N ASN A 67 7.36 -14.71 -0.20
CA ASN A 67 6.77 -16.04 -0.05
C ASN A 67 5.46 -16.22 -0.87
N GLU A 68 4.77 -15.13 -1.16
CA GLU A 68 3.51 -15.11 -1.92
C GLU A 68 3.70 -14.80 -3.42
N PHE A 69 4.95 -14.63 -3.89
CA PHE A 69 5.22 -14.25 -5.28
C PHE A 69 5.03 -15.37 -6.28
N ALA A 70 4.45 -14.99 -7.43
CA ALA A 70 4.65 -15.70 -8.69
C ALA A 70 5.82 -15.07 -9.45
N TYR A 71 6.73 -15.92 -9.94
CA TYR A 71 7.90 -15.49 -10.71
C TYR A 71 7.74 -15.91 -12.16
N TRP A 72 8.15 -15.03 -13.09
CA TRP A 72 8.23 -15.37 -14.51
C TRP A 72 9.35 -14.56 -15.19
N ASP A 73 9.89 -15.09 -16.24
CA ASP A 73 11.08 -14.53 -16.92
C ASP A 73 10.75 -13.99 -18.30
N ASP A 74 9.68 -14.47 -18.91
CA ASP A 74 9.32 -14.18 -20.28
C ASP A 74 8.13 -13.22 -20.38
N ILE A 75 8.22 -12.28 -21.35
CA ILE A 75 7.07 -11.52 -21.83
C ILE A 75 6.70 -12.04 -23.22
N ALA A 76 5.44 -12.39 -23.43
CA ALA A 76 4.93 -12.73 -24.74
C ALA A 76 3.98 -11.63 -25.25
N VAL A 77 4.27 -11.10 -26.42
CA VAL A 77 3.40 -10.20 -27.16
C VAL A 77 2.77 -10.97 -28.32
N VAL A 78 1.45 -10.96 -28.40
CA VAL A 78 0.71 -11.57 -29.50
C VAL A 78 0.06 -10.46 -30.31
N LYS A 79 0.45 -10.37 -31.60
CA LYS A 79 -0.12 -9.43 -32.57
C LYS A 79 -0.41 -10.17 -33.87
N ASP A 80 -1.61 -10.02 -34.42
CA ASP A 80 -2.03 -10.61 -35.68
C ASP A 80 -1.76 -12.14 -35.78
N GLY A 81 -1.95 -12.86 -34.66
CA GLY A 81 -1.69 -14.30 -34.56
C GLY A 81 -0.21 -14.68 -34.44
N GLN A 82 0.71 -13.73 -34.52
CA GLN A 82 2.15 -13.95 -34.32
C GLN A 82 2.52 -13.71 -32.85
N ARG A 83 3.26 -14.66 -32.28
CA ARG A 83 3.76 -14.59 -30.89
C ARG A 83 5.25 -14.26 -30.90
N GLN A 84 5.63 -13.17 -30.29
CA GLN A 84 7.02 -12.80 -30.00
C GLN A 84 7.27 -12.92 -28.50
N VAL A 85 8.38 -13.53 -28.11
CA VAL A 85 8.79 -13.71 -26.72
C VAL A 85 10.09 -12.97 -26.47
N SER A 86 10.13 -12.21 -25.40
CA SER A 86 11.33 -11.61 -24.85
C SER A 86 11.59 -12.24 -23.49
N SER A 87 12.80 -12.73 -23.26
CA SER A 87 13.20 -13.48 -22.06
C SER A 87 14.24 -12.73 -21.23
N GLY A 88 14.47 -13.15 -20.00
CA GLY A 88 15.51 -12.59 -19.12
C GLY A 88 15.11 -11.32 -18.39
N HIS A 89 13.81 -11.13 -18.13
CA HIS A 89 13.29 -9.91 -17.48
C HIS A 89 13.19 -10.00 -15.95
N GLY A 90 13.11 -11.21 -15.39
CA GLY A 90 13.06 -11.42 -13.95
C GLY A 90 11.88 -10.73 -13.26
N PHE A 91 10.66 -10.97 -13.73
CA PHE A 91 9.47 -10.38 -13.11
C PHE A 91 8.99 -11.18 -11.91
N CYS A 92 8.46 -10.46 -10.94
CA CYS A 92 7.69 -11.04 -9.84
C CYS A 92 6.40 -10.27 -9.61
N GLY A 93 5.37 -10.99 -9.20
CA GLY A 93 4.07 -10.40 -8.92
C GLY A 93 3.36 -11.10 -7.78
N ILE A 94 2.53 -10.35 -7.11
CA ILE A 94 1.68 -10.82 -6.00
C ILE A 94 0.24 -10.43 -6.26
N GLY A 95 -0.70 -11.30 -5.92
CA GLY A 95 -2.11 -10.95 -5.92
C GLY A 95 -2.37 -9.74 -5.00
N ARG A 96 -3.20 -8.80 -5.45
CA ARG A 96 -3.45 -7.57 -4.67
C ARG A 96 -4.00 -7.87 -3.28
N MET A 97 -4.88 -8.88 -3.16
CA MET A 97 -5.44 -9.30 -1.87
C MET A 97 -4.35 -9.85 -0.96
N GLN A 98 -3.47 -10.72 -1.46
CA GLN A 98 -2.37 -11.27 -0.68
C GLN A 98 -1.43 -10.16 -0.18
N LEU A 99 -1.09 -9.19 -1.04
CA LEU A 99 -0.27 -8.04 -0.63
C LEU A 99 -0.94 -7.27 0.51
N LEU A 100 -2.24 -6.97 0.40
CA LEU A 100 -2.97 -6.27 1.45
C LEU A 100 -3.00 -7.06 2.76
N GLN A 101 -3.26 -8.37 2.70
CA GLN A 101 -3.27 -9.24 3.88
C GLN A 101 -1.92 -9.27 4.60
N VAL A 102 -0.81 -9.37 3.85
CA VAL A 102 0.55 -9.28 4.41
C VAL A 102 0.75 -7.95 5.11
N LEU A 103 0.37 -6.83 4.47
CA LEU A 103 0.55 -5.51 5.05
C LEU A 103 -0.38 -5.24 6.24
N TYR A 104 -1.62 -5.73 6.21
CA TYR A 104 -2.54 -5.65 7.36
C TYR A 104 -1.98 -6.40 8.57
N ALA A 105 -1.55 -7.65 8.38
CA ALA A 105 -0.97 -8.45 9.45
C ALA A 105 0.25 -7.74 10.07
N ARG A 106 1.14 -7.22 9.24
CA ARG A 106 2.34 -6.52 9.71
C ARG A 106 2.01 -5.22 10.44
N ALA A 107 1.08 -4.42 9.91
CA ALA A 107 0.63 -3.18 10.56
C ALA A 107 0.03 -3.46 11.95
N GLN A 108 -0.81 -4.50 12.07
CA GLN A 108 -1.40 -4.92 13.35
C GLN A 108 -0.34 -5.41 14.33
N GLU A 109 0.64 -6.21 13.89
CA GLU A 109 1.77 -6.68 14.70
C GLU A 109 2.54 -5.52 15.31
N LEU A 110 2.73 -4.44 14.54
CA LEU A 110 3.41 -3.22 14.99
C LEU A 110 2.51 -2.28 15.81
N GLY A 111 1.26 -2.65 16.07
CA GLY A 111 0.33 -1.85 16.86
C GLY A 111 -0.25 -0.65 16.10
N VAL A 112 -0.43 -0.75 14.79
CA VAL A 112 -1.21 0.23 14.00
C VAL A 112 -2.70 -0.06 14.18
N HIS A 113 -3.50 0.97 14.43
CA HIS A 113 -4.95 0.86 14.53
C HIS A 113 -5.58 0.88 13.13
N LEU A 114 -6.14 -0.25 12.67
CA LEU A 114 -6.83 -0.36 11.40
C LEU A 114 -8.34 -0.18 11.61
N GLN A 115 -8.90 0.87 11.02
CA GLN A 115 -10.34 1.16 11.04
C GLN A 115 -10.92 0.94 9.64
N PHE A 116 -11.56 -0.21 9.46
CA PHE A 116 -12.27 -0.54 8.22
C PHE A 116 -13.70 0.02 8.24
N GLN A 117 -14.30 0.13 7.05
CA GLN A 117 -15.63 0.72 6.84
C GLN A 117 -15.73 2.13 7.45
N SER A 118 -14.62 2.86 7.42
CA SER A 118 -14.43 4.19 8.01
C SER A 118 -13.96 5.16 6.95
N GLU A 119 -14.93 5.70 6.20
CA GLU A 119 -14.64 6.73 5.21
C GLU A 119 -14.50 8.10 5.90
N VAL A 120 -13.45 8.82 5.55
CA VAL A 120 -13.22 10.19 6.04
C VAL A 120 -13.69 11.17 4.95
N ASP A 121 -14.75 11.92 5.26
CA ASP A 121 -15.31 12.91 4.35
C ASP A 121 -14.66 14.29 4.50
N ASP A 122 -14.17 14.60 5.69
CA ASP A 122 -13.53 15.89 6.00
C ASP A 122 -12.14 15.70 6.57
N THR A 123 -11.14 15.80 5.68
CA THR A 123 -9.73 15.72 6.05
C THR A 123 -9.31 16.88 6.96
N GLN A 124 -9.92 18.07 6.80
CA GLN A 124 -9.58 19.24 7.59
C GLN A 124 -9.90 19.04 9.10
N SER A 125 -10.98 18.33 9.41
CA SER A 125 -11.34 18.06 10.80
C SER A 125 -10.28 17.19 11.49
N LEU A 126 -9.72 16.20 10.80
CA LEU A 126 -8.65 15.35 11.34
C LEU A 126 -7.35 16.11 11.62
N MET A 127 -7.05 17.16 10.88
CA MET A 127 -5.84 17.98 11.10
C MET A 127 -5.87 18.70 12.46
N ASN A 128 -7.03 18.79 13.11
CA ASN A 128 -7.16 19.33 14.47
C ASN A 128 -6.91 18.27 15.56
N GLU A 129 -6.98 16.98 15.20
CA GLU A 129 -6.92 15.86 16.13
C GLU A 129 -5.61 15.08 16.04
N TYR A 130 -4.93 15.16 14.90
CA TYR A 130 -3.71 14.44 14.57
C TYR A 130 -2.56 15.40 14.29
N ASP A 131 -1.35 15.02 14.71
CA ASP A 131 -0.12 15.77 14.43
C ASP A 131 0.26 15.72 12.95
N LEU A 132 -0.13 14.61 12.26
CA LEU A 132 0.11 14.39 10.83
C LEU A 132 -1.06 13.64 10.21
N VAL A 133 -1.55 14.13 9.08
CA VAL A 133 -2.55 13.47 8.24
C VAL A 133 -1.95 13.14 6.89
N VAL A 134 -1.93 11.86 6.52
CA VAL A 134 -1.38 11.35 5.26
C VAL A 134 -2.53 10.91 4.36
N ALA A 135 -2.75 11.64 3.27
CA ALA A 135 -3.75 11.29 2.27
C ALA A 135 -3.19 10.26 1.28
N SER A 136 -3.60 9.00 1.44
CA SER A 136 -3.31 7.86 0.56
C SER A 136 -4.60 7.20 0.03
N ASP A 137 -5.65 8.01 -0.10
CA ASP A 137 -7.03 7.63 -0.44
C ASP A 137 -7.26 7.39 -1.96
N GLY A 138 -6.16 7.31 -2.73
CA GLY A 138 -6.10 6.77 -4.09
C GLY A 138 -6.59 7.71 -5.19
N LEU A 139 -6.98 7.11 -6.33
CA LEU A 139 -7.29 7.85 -7.55
C LEU A 139 -8.44 8.85 -7.36
N ASN A 140 -9.49 8.45 -6.64
CA ASN A 140 -10.67 9.27 -6.36
C ASN A 140 -10.57 10.00 -5.02
N SER A 141 -9.38 10.49 -4.68
CA SER A 141 -9.06 11.13 -3.42
C SER A 141 -10.02 12.28 -3.08
N LYS A 142 -10.74 12.14 -1.97
CA LYS A 142 -11.57 13.22 -1.39
C LYS A 142 -10.68 14.32 -0.82
N SER A 143 -9.57 13.94 -0.18
CA SER A 143 -8.59 14.87 0.36
C SER A 143 -8.02 15.77 -0.73
N ARG A 144 -7.60 15.21 -1.88
CA ARG A 144 -7.11 16.01 -3.00
C ARG A 144 -8.18 16.97 -3.53
N ASN A 145 -9.43 16.55 -3.60
CA ASN A 145 -10.52 17.40 -4.05
C ASN A 145 -10.80 18.55 -3.05
N GLN A 146 -10.78 18.25 -1.74
CA GLN A 146 -10.96 19.24 -0.68
C GLN A 146 -9.89 20.33 -0.71
N PHE A 147 -8.64 19.94 -0.99
CA PHE A 147 -7.49 20.85 -1.07
C PHE A 147 -7.07 21.20 -2.50
N ALA A 148 -7.98 21.07 -3.50
CA ALA A 148 -7.65 21.31 -4.91
C ALA A 148 -7.03 22.69 -5.19
N HIS A 149 -7.37 23.69 -4.38
CA HIS A 149 -6.83 25.05 -4.48
C HIS A 149 -5.33 25.16 -4.13
N VAL A 150 -4.76 24.14 -3.46
CA VAL A 150 -3.34 24.10 -3.09
C VAL A 150 -2.50 23.41 -4.18
N PHE A 151 -3.11 22.53 -4.98
CA PHE A 151 -2.43 21.83 -6.05
C PHE A 151 -2.45 22.68 -7.34
N LYS A 152 -1.29 22.79 -7.99
CA LYS A 152 -1.11 23.49 -9.28
C LYS A 152 -0.98 22.49 -10.41
#